data_ef384b73e4d15f1c14256a39b13b48b9
#
_entry.id   ef384b73e4d15f1c14256a39b13b48b9
#
_cell.length_a   1.000
_cell.length_b   1.000
_cell.length_c   1.000
_cell.angle_alpha   90.00
_cell.angle_beta   90.00
_cell.angle_gamma   90.00
#
_symmetry.space_group_name_H-M   'P 1'
#
loop_
_entity.id
_entity.type
_entity.pdbx_description
1 polymer ?
#
loop_
_entity_poly.entity_id
_entity_poly.type
_entity_poly.pdbx_seq_one_letter_code
_entity_poly.pdbx_strand_id
1 'polypeptide(L)' 'MRKIPRPFKMPWGGGMVVEEVSIVSKYHEPTIQLLQFDSGDRVIRFCSYNDGR' A
#
# COMPACT_ATOMS: atom_id res chain seq x y z
N MET A 1 11.98 2.39 -0.97
CA MET A 1 10.62 2.28 -1.53
C MET A 1 10.34 0.84 -1.88
N ARG A 2 9.14 0.39 -1.64
CA ARG A 2 8.77 -0.99 -1.93
C ARG A 2 8.50 -1.17 -3.41
N LYS A 3 8.71 -2.37 -3.88
CA LYS A 3 8.52 -2.69 -5.30
C LYS A 3 7.03 -2.69 -5.67
N ILE A 4 6.69 -2.06 -6.77
CA ILE A 4 5.35 -2.03 -7.31
C ILE A 4 5.39 -2.31 -8.81
N PRO A 5 4.30 -2.82 -9.37
CA PRO A 5 3.10 -3.26 -8.67
C PRO A 5 3.37 -4.53 -7.85
N ARG A 6 2.63 -4.69 -6.78
CA ARG A 6 2.72 -5.92 -5.98
C ARG A 6 1.33 -6.35 -5.55
N PRO A 7 1.10 -7.66 -5.41
CA PRO A 7 -0.22 -8.16 -5.03
C PRO A 7 -0.50 -7.89 -3.55
N PHE A 8 -1.78 -7.74 -3.23
CA PHE A 8 -2.24 -7.73 -1.86
C PHE A 8 -3.49 -8.60 -1.75
N LYS A 9 -3.80 -9.02 -0.53
CA LYS A 9 -4.95 -9.86 -0.29
C LYS A 9 -5.60 -9.46 1.03
N MET A 10 -6.92 -9.36 1.01
CA MET A 10 -7.73 -9.06 2.18
C MET A 10 -8.84 -10.09 2.29
N PRO A 11 -9.48 -10.21 3.48
CA PRO A 11 -10.55 -11.20 3.65
C PRO A 11 -11.70 -11.05 2.64
N TRP A 12 -11.96 -9.85 2.15
CA TRP A 12 -13.05 -9.59 1.23
C TRP A 12 -12.61 -9.45 -0.22
N GLY A 13 -11.32 -9.59 -0.52
CA GLY A 13 -10.85 -9.51 -1.89
C GLY A 13 -9.39 -9.15 -1.97
N GLY A 14 -8.87 -9.14 -3.16
CA GLY A 14 -7.47 -8.83 -3.40
C GLY A 14 -7.29 -8.03 -4.67
N GLY A 15 -6.04 -7.73 -4.99
CA GLY A 15 -5.68 -6.98 -6.17
C GLY A 15 -4.21 -6.60 -6.17
N MET A 16 -3.91 -5.43 -6.72
CA MET A 16 -2.54 -4.95 -6.86
C MET A 16 -2.38 -3.56 -6.25
N VAL A 17 -1.26 -3.35 -5.59
CA VAL A 17 -0.83 -2.00 -5.24
C VAL A 17 -0.16 -1.44 -6.48
N VAL A 18 -0.77 -0.45 -7.12
CA VAL A 18 -0.30 0.06 -8.40
C VAL A 18 0.52 1.33 -8.27
N GLU A 19 0.33 2.08 -7.19
CA GLU A 19 1.16 3.24 -6.90
C GLU A 19 1.36 3.36 -5.40
N GLU A 20 2.50 3.90 -5.00
CA GLU A 20 2.83 4.05 -3.60
C GLU A 20 3.79 5.21 -3.44
N VAL A 21 3.52 6.08 -2.48
CA VAL A 21 4.39 7.19 -2.11
C VAL A 21 4.61 7.13 -0.61
N SER A 22 5.85 7.16 -0.19
CA SER A 22 6.23 7.09 1.22
C SER A 22 7.13 8.25 1.58
N ILE A 23 7.01 8.67 2.84
CA ILE A 23 7.96 9.62 3.44
C ILE A 23 8.69 8.86 4.53
N VAL A 24 9.99 8.69 4.36
CA VAL A 24 10.79 7.98 5.34
C VAL A 24 11.18 8.96 6.46
N SER A 25 10.85 8.61 7.67
CA SER A 25 11.26 9.37 8.85
C SER A 25 11.97 8.45 9.83
N LYS A 26 12.41 9.01 10.96
CA LYS A 26 13.22 8.27 11.91
C LYS A 26 12.49 7.05 12.48
N TYR A 27 11.20 7.18 12.74
CA TYR A 27 10.43 6.12 13.41
C TYR A 27 9.25 5.62 12.61
N HIS A 28 8.87 6.35 11.59
CA HIS A 28 7.64 6.06 10.83
C HIS A 28 7.92 6.19 9.35
N GLU A 29 7.10 5.50 8.60
CA GLU A 29 7.10 5.65 7.15
C GLU A 29 5.64 5.82 6.72
N PRO A 30 5.08 7.03 6.86
CA PRO A 30 3.73 7.29 6.36
C PRO A 30 3.68 7.02 4.86
N THR A 31 2.64 6.34 4.43
CA THR A 31 2.55 5.86 3.07
C THR A 31 1.15 6.07 2.53
N ILE A 32 1.05 6.49 1.28
CA ILE A 32 -0.20 6.56 0.54
C ILE A 32 -0.10 5.54 -0.58
N GLN A 33 -1.12 4.69 -0.69
CA GLN A 33 -1.15 3.64 -1.69
C GLN A 33 -2.40 3.75 -2.55
N LEU A 34 -2.23 3.51 -3.85
CA LEU A 34 -3.37 3.32 -4.73
C LEU A 34 -3.51 1.83 -4.97
N LEU A 35 -4.65 1.29 -4.53
CA LEU A 35 -4.96 -0.12 -4.65
C LEU A 35 -5.95 -0.32 -5.80
N GLN A 36 -5.69 -1.30 -6.63
CA GLN A 36 -6.64 -1.69 -7.66
C GLN A 36 -7.08 -3.11 -7.36
N PHE A 37 -8.35 -3.27 -7.05
CA PHE A 37 -8.93 -4.57 -6.74
C PHE A 37 -9.19 -5.36 -8.02
N ASP A 38 -9.23 -6.66 -7.89
CA ASP A 38 -9.53 -7.56 -9.01
C ASP A 38 -10.91 -7.28 -9.62
N SER A 39 -11.81 -6.72 -8.83
CA SER A 39 -13.14 -6.33 -9.31
C SER A 39 -13.11 -5.09 -10.21
N GLY A 40 -11.97 -4.40 -10.28
CA GLY A 40 -11.85 -3.17 -11.06
C GLY A 40 -11.94 -1.90 -10.23
N ASP A 41 -12.29 -2.01 -8.95
CA ASP A 41 -12.37 -0.86 -8.07
C ASP A 41 -10.99 -0.34 -7.72
N ARG A 42 -10.90 0.97 -7.48
CA ARG A 42 -9.68 1.60 -7.02
C ARG A 42 -9.94 2.30 -5.70
N VAL A 43 -8.99 2.18 -4.79
CA VAL A 43 -9.11 2.73 -3.45
C VAL A 43 -7.77 3.34 -3.05
N ILE A 44 -7.82 4.50 -2.43
CA ILE A 44 -6.62 5.11 -1.85
C ILE A 44 -6.58 4.72 -0.37
N ARG A 45 -5.46 4.20 0.05
CA ARG A 45 -5.25 3.77 1.42
C ARG A 45 -4.08 4.53 2.04
N PHE A 46 -4.30 4.98 3.28
CA PHE A 46 -3.23 5.56 4.09
C PHE A 46 -2.77 4.51 5.08
N CYS A 47 -1.47 4.34 5.18
CA CYS A 47 -0.91 3.42 6.16
C CYS A 47 0.41 3.97 6.65
N SER A 48 0.95 3.32 7.68
CA SER A 48 2.23 3.70 8.24
C SER A 48 3.01 2.44 8.55
N TYR A 49 4.26 2.43 8.15
CA TYR A 49 5.18 1.36 8.51
C TYR A 49 6.07 1.88 9.62
N ASN A 50 6.22 1.10 10.68
CA ASN A 50 7.04 1.49 11.81
C ASN A 50 8.42 0.88 11.70
N ASP A 51 9.40 1.60 12.22
CA ASP A 51 10.73 1.07 12.35
C ASP A 51 10.69 -0.16 13.27
N GLY A 52 11.43 -1.19 12.92
CA GLY A 52 11.46 -2.42 13.71
C GLY A 52 10.30 -3.38 13.50
N ARG A 53 9.47 -3.14 12.54
CA ARG A 53 8.33 -4.01 12.21
C ARG A 53 8.74 -5.40 11.74
#